data_8acfe9fd637faaa4aef63207d0a103bc
#
_entry.id   8acfe9fd637faaa4aef63207d0a103bc
#
_cell.length_a   1.000
_cell.length_b   1.000
_cell.length_c   1.000
_cell.angle_alpha   90.00
_cell.angle_beta   90.00
_cell.angle_gamma   90.00
#
_symmetry.space_group_name_H-M   'P 1'
#
loop_
_entity.id
_entity.type
_entity.pdbx_description
1 polymer ?
#
loop_
_entity_poly.entity_id
_entity_poly.type
_entity_poly.pdbx_seq_one_letter_code
_entity_poly.pdbx_strand_id
1 'polypeptide(L)'
;MCFEGDSDMDKHQLTQNIKNFLLGERKMDLVGVCPAGALAEEPEGRRPTDILGCCRSVIVFGRRLLNGAVRAQFRRLEDGMAFAESIYSTYGLELVPNWTMALSTFYLADYLENTFGAATQPMGCGPEMGTLPKNTPLPMFAGPNKDGLIMDIGHAAVAAGLAQPGWSNFPITKQYGPRVQFGCLLTDLELEYDEPDRGERLCDPEKCHICSDCCPMHALPSKESGERSLWRIAGETYEVAKHRVHACTVAALGLRDEFAGIRKRGDLVVSDDPTEEEIAEAMKKFPISNCNLDHYPKCNCNRCQIYCPVGKWQETFGDTGLSKGI
;
A
#
# COMPACT_ATOMS: atom_id res chain seq x y z
N MET A 1 -27.86 -3.55 12.57
CA MET A 1 -28.49 -4.84 12.82
C MET A 1 -27.91 -5.76 11.76
N CYS A 2 -26.96 -6.62 12.12
CA CYS A 2 -26.34 -7.55 11.17
C CYS A 2 -27.29 -8.74 11.02
N PHE A 3 -27.59 -9.12 9.78
CA PHE A 3 -28.51 -10.22 9.51
C PHE A 3 -27.78 -11.55 9.71
N GLU A 4 -28.41 -12.49 10.45
CA GLU A 4 -28.01 -13.89 10.44
C GLU A 4 -28.53 -14.50 9.13
N GLY A 5 -27.71 -14.48 8.10
CA GLY A 5 -28.00 -15.13 6.83
C GLY A 5 -27.75 -16.63 6.96
N ASP A 6 -28.82 -17.39 6.88
CA ASP A 6 -28.78 -18.85 6.82
C ASP A 6 -28.42 -19.27 5.40
N SER A 7 -27.12 -19.34 5.10
CA SER A 7 -26.65 -19.93 3.85
C SER A 7 -26.15 -21.34 4.14
N ASP A 8 -26.83 -22.32 3.59
CA ASP A 8 -26.49 -23.77 3.63
C ASP A 8 -25.13 -24.07 2.92
N MET A 9 -24.36 -23.01 2.56
CA MET A 9 -23.07 -23.15 1.90
C MET A 9 -21.96 -23.35 2.92
N ASP A 10 -21.20 -24.42 2.75
CA ASP A 10 -20.02 -24.71 3.53
C ASP A 10 -19.03 -23.51 3.46
N LYS A 11 -18.54 -23.09 4.61
CA LYS A 11 -17.56 -22.01 4.80
C LYS A 11 -16.35 -22.13 3.87
N HIS A 12 -15.87 -23.36 3.66
CA HIS A 12 -14.79 -23.66 2.71
C HIS A 12 -15.20 -23.27 1.28
N GLN A 13 -16.37 -23.77 0.82
CA GLN A 13 -16.86 -23.50 -0.54
C GLN A 13 -17.08 -22.01 -0.79
N LEU A 14 -17.65 -21.29 0.18
CA LEU A 14 -17.82 -19.85 0.10
C LEU A 14 -16.49 -19.11 -0.06
N THR A 15 -15.51 -19.47 0.77
CA THR A 15 -14.17 -18.88 0.70
C THR A 15 -13.51 -19.14 -0.65
N GLN A 16 -13.61 -20.36 -1.18
CA GLN A 16 -13.07 -20.70 -2.49
C GLN A 16 -13.78 -19.95 -3.63
N ASN A 17 -15.08 -19.76 -3.56
CA ASN A 17 -15.82 -18.97 -4.54
C ASN A 17 -15.35 -17.52 -4.58
N ILE A 18 -15.14 -16.90 -3.41
CA ILE A 18 -14.59 -15.55 -3.28
C ILE A 18 -13.17 -15.47 -3.87
N LYS A 19 -12.29 -16.41 -3.51
CA LYS A 19 -10.93 -16.48 -4.05
C LYS A 19 -10.93 -16.66 -5.56
N ASN A 20 -11.78 -17.54 -6.09
CA ASN A 20 -11.92 -17.77 -7.53
C ASN A 20 -12.45 -16.55 -8.28
N PHE A 21 -13.42 -15.83 -7.72
CA PHE A 21 -13.90 -14.57 -8.28
C PHE A 21 -12.77 -13.54 -8.40
N LEU A 22 -12.01 -13.33 -7.33
CA LEU A 22 -10.91 -12.36 -7.32
C LEU A 22 -9.77 -12.77 -8.25
N LEU A 23 -9.31 -14.02 -8.20
CA LEU A 23 -8.22 -14.52 -9.04
C LEU A 23 -8.65 -14.66 -10.51
N GLY A 24 -9.83 -15.21 -10.75
CA GLY A 24 -10.35 -15.55 -12.08
C GLY A 24 -10.94 -14.37 -12.82
N GLU A 25 -11.94 -13.70 -12.25
CA GLU A 25 -12.68 -12.63 -12.92
C GLU A 25 -12.01 -11.27 -12.74
N ARG A 26 -11.55 -10.97 -11.53
CA ARG A 26 -10.88 -9.68 -11.22
C ARG A 26 -9.38 -9.68 -11.55
N LYS A 27 -8.82 -10.86 -11.90
CA LYS A 27 -7.41 -11.03 -12.28
C LYS A 27 -6.44 -10.57 -11.22
N MET A 28 -6.78 -10.73 -9.93
CA MET A 28 -5.84 -10.49 -8.85
C MET A 28 -4.70 -11.51 -8.88
N ASP A 29 -3.52 -11.11 -8.44
CA ASP A 29 -2.35 -12.00 -8.36
C ASP A 29 -2.27 -12.71 -7.01
N LEU A 30 -2.87 -12.11 -5.96
CA LEU A 30 -2.85 -12.58 -4.58
C LEU A 30 -4.24 -12.41 -3.97
N VAL A 31 -4.69 -13.38 -3.19
CA VAL A 31 -5.92 -13.30 -2.37
C VAL A 31 -5.72 -14.06 -1.07
N GLY A 32 -6.09 -13.45 0.03
CA GLY A 32 -6.05 -14.06 1.36
C GLY A 32 -7.17 -13.52 2.24
N VAL A 33 -7.47 -14.25 3.30
CA VAL A 33 -8.51 -13.91 4.26
C VAL A 33 -7.96 -14.06 5.67
N CYS A 34 -8.16 -13.05 6.52
CA CYS A 34 -7.85 -13.17 7.94
C CYS A 34 -9.06 -12.87 8.81
N PRO A 35 -9.10 -13.37 10.07
CA PRO A 35 -10.14 -12.98 11.01
C PRO A 35 -9.97 -11.51 11.42
N ALA A 36 -11.07 -10.82 11.68
CA ALA A 36 -11.03 -9.44 12.18
C ALA A 36 -10.15 -9.28 13.43
N GLY A 37 -10.13 -10.31 14.30
CA GLY A 37 -9.31 -10.34 15.52
C GLY A 37 -7.80 -10.34 15.28
N ALA A 38 -7.32 -10.71 14.08
CA ALA A 38 -5.89 -10.64 13.75
C ALA A 38 -5.35 -9.20 13.73
N LEU A 39 -6.24 -8.21 13.63
CA LEU A 39 -5.94 -6.77 13.61
C LEU A 39 -6.50 -6.05 14.86
N ALA A 40 -6.73 -6.77 15.96
CA ALA A 40 -7.28 -6.20 17.19
C ALA A 40 -6.32 -5.22 17.91
N GLU A 41 -5.01 -5.31 17.63
CA GLU A 41 -4.00 -4.42 18.18
C GLU A 41 -3.80 -3.12 17.38
N GLU A 42 -4.54 -2.94 16.27
CA GLU A 42 -4.61 -1.66 15.56
C GLU A 42 -5.11 -0.55 16.49
N PRO A 43 -4.68 0.70 16.27
CA PRO A 43 -5.18 1.84 17.02
C PRO A 43 -6.71 1.93 16.99
N GLU A 44 -7.29 2.44 18.07
CA GLU A 44 -8.73 2.70 18.16
C GLU A 44 -9.22 3.53 16.96
N GLY A 45 -10.36 3.15 16.40
CA GLY A 45 -10.93 3.71 15.16
C GLY A 45 -10.35 3.12 13.87
N ARG A 46 -9.35 2.22 13.96
CA ARG A 46 -8.71 1.57 12.80
C ARG A 46 -8.88 0.06 12.78
N ARG A 47 -9.43 -0.54 13.83
CA ARG A 47 -9.70 -1.98 13.88
C ARG A 47 -10.84 -2.33 12.94
N PRO A 48 -10.84 -3.51 12.31
CA PRO A 48 -11.95 -3.95 11.48
C PRO A 48 -13.31 -3.82 12.18
N THR A 49 -13.38 -4.13 13.47
CA THR A 49 -14.59 -4.05 14.28
C THR A 49 -15.00 -2.63 14.67
N ASP A 50 -14.07 -1.67 14.67
CA ASP A 50 -14.40 -0.25 14.86
C ASP A 50 -15.06 0.33 13.60
N ILE A 51 -14.71 -0.21 12.43
CA ILE A 51 -15.18 0.24 11.12
C ILE A 51 -16.51 -0.44 10.76
N LEU A 52 -16.56 -1.77 10.90
CA LEU A 52 -17.76 -2.58 10.71
C LEU A 52 -17.99 -3.41 11.98
N GLY A 53 -18.90 -2.97 12.85
CA GLY A 53 -19.09 -3.54 14.19
C GLY A 53 -19.40 -5.05 14.22
N CYS A 54 -19.93 -5.61 13.13
CA CYS A 54 -20.16 -7.04 12.97
C CYS A 54 -19.07 -7.75 12.15
N CYS A 55 -17.94 -7.11 11.86
CA CYS A 55 -16.88 -7.69 11.05
C CYS A 55 -16.35 -9.00 11.66
N ARG A 56 -16.37 -10.06 10.84
CA ARG A 56 -15.77 -11.37 11.17
C ARG A 56 -14.54 -11.64 10.33
N SER A 57 -14.61 -11.30 9.04
CA SER A 57 -13.54 -11.60 8.09
C SER A 57 -13.06 -10.35 7.36
N VAL A 58 -11.76 -10.33 7.09
CA VAL A 58 -11.08 -9.32 6.29
C VAL A 58 -10.56 -10.01 5.04
N ILE A 59 -11.11 -9.67 3.87
CA ILE A 59 -10.69 -10.21 2.58
C ILE A 59 -9.68 -9.25 2.00
N VAL A 60 -8.45 -9.72 1.77
CA VAL A 60 -7.35 -8.94 1.20
C VAL A 60 -6.95 -9.52 -0.15
N PHE A 61 -6.74 -8.67 -1.11
CA PHE A 61 -6.29 -9.09 -2.43
C PHE A 61 -5.26 -8.12 -2.97
N GLY A 62 -4.40 -8.60 -3.87
CA GLY A 62 -3.29 -7.82 -4.39
C GLY A 62 -3.08 -7.99 -5.88
N ARG A 63 -2.71 -6.89 -6.53
CA ARG A 63 -2.27 -6.86 -7.91
C ARG A 63 -0.83 -6.41 -7.98
N ARG A 64 0.03 -7.19 -8.64
CA ARG A 64 1.42 -6.80 -8.85
C ARG A 64 1.51 -5.54 -9.72
N LEU A 65 2.48 -4.70 -9.45
CA LEU A 65 2.81 -3.61 -10.34
C LEU A 65 3.42 -4.15 -11.64
N LEU A 66 3.11 -3.52 -12.76
CA LEU A 66 3.65 -3.93 -14.05
C LEU A 66 5.17 -3.70 -14.09
N ASN A 67 5.95 -4.73 -14.40
CA ASN A 67 7.41 -4.62 -14.48
C ASN A 67 7.86 -3.50 -15.45
N GLY A 68 7.14 -3.28 -16.56
CA GLY A 68 7.43 -2.19 -17.48
C GLY A 68 7.23 -0.79 -16.87
N ALA A 69 6.23 -0.62 -16.01
CA ALA A 69 6.00 0.63 -15.31
C ALA A 69 7.04 0.84 -14.18
N VAL A 70 7.40 -0.23 -13.45
CA VAL A 70 8.49 -0.22 -12.47
C VAL A 70 9.81 0.16 -13.12
N ARG A 71 10.12 -0.43 -14.30
CA ARG A 71 11.29 -0.07 -15.10
C ARG A 71 11.27 1.40 -15.53
N ALA A 72 10.13 1.93 -15.91
CA ALA A 72 10.01 3.34 -16.28
C ALA A 72 10.42 4.25 -15.10
N GLN A 73 9.93 3.96 -13.89
CA GLN A 73 10.34 4.73 -12.69
C GLN A 73 11.83 4.55 -12.38
N PHE A 74 12.37 3.34 -12.49
CA PHE A 74 13.79 3.09 -12.33
C PHE A 74 14.61 3.98 -13.29
N ARG A 75 14.26 4.00 -14.59
CA ARG A 75 14.92 4.84 -15.58
C ARG A 75 14.82 6.34 -15.28
N ARG A 76 13.67 6.77 -14.75
CA ARG A 76 13.53 8.15 -14.28
C ARG A 76 14.51 8.47 -13.14
N LEU A 77 14.61 7.56 -12.18
CA LEU A 77 15.47 7.77 -10.99
C LEU A 77 16.97 7.73 -11.34
N GLU A 78 17.37 6.88 -12.28
CA GLU A 78 18.77 6.71 -12.68
C GLU A 78 19.20 7.66 -13.81
N ASP A 79 18.37 7.80 -14.83
CA ASP A 79 18.74 8.51 -16.06
C ASP A 79 18.08 9.89 -16.18
N GLY A 80 17.23 10.28 -15.23
CA GLY A 80 16.51 11.55 -15.28
C GLY A 80 15.44 11.63 -16.38
N MET A 81 14.95 10.47 -16.87
CA MET A 81 13.95 10.40 -17.94
C MET A 81 12.58 10.87 -17.46
N ALA A 82 12.32 12.17 -17.50
CA ALA A 82 11.11 12.78 -16.91
C ALA A 82 9.78 12.19 -17.44
N PHE A 83 9.70 11.80 -18.71
CA PHE A 83 8.50 11.20 -19.27
C PHE A 83 8.11 9.87 -18.60
N ALA A 84 9.08 9.12 -18.09
CA ALA A 84 8.85 7.85 -17.43
C ALA A 84 8.03 7.99 -16.14
N GLU A 85 8.03 9.16 -15.51
CA GLU A 85 7.21 9.47 -14.34
C GLU A 85 5.72 9.30 -14.61
N SER A 86 5.22 9.80 -15.74
CA SER A 86 3.81 9.66 -16.12
C SER A 86 3.41 8.19 -16.32
N ILE A 87 4.30 7.39 -16.92
CA ILE A 87 4.06 5.95 -17.09
C ILE A 87 3.92 5.24 -15.75
N TYR A 88 4.85 5.51 -14.82
CA TYR A 88 4.81 4.88 -13.50
C TYR A 88 3.60 5.32 -12.68
N SER A 89 3.32 6.61 -12.62
CA SER A 89 2.18 7.13 -11.86
C SER A 89 0.85 6.64 -12.45
N THR A 90 0.74 6.54 -13.77
CA THR A 90 -0.50 6.09 -14.43
C THR A 90 -0.69 4.57 -14.31
N TYR A 91 0.31 3.78 -14.66
CA TYR A 91 0.18 2.33 -14.84
C TYR A 91 0.89 1.50 -13.78
N GLY A 92 1.78 2.10 -12.99
CA GLY A 92 2.61 1.42 -12.00
C GLY A 92 2.02 1.44 -10.60
N LEU A 93 1.62 2.60 -10.11
CA LEU A 93 1.25 2.72 -8.71
C LEU A 93 -0.14 3.32 -8.49
N GLU A 94 -0.40 4.51 -9.05
CA GLU A 94 -1.50 5.31 -8.51
C GLU A 94 -2.80 5.19 -9.29
N LEU A 95 -2.82 5.57 -10.57
CA LEU A 95 -4.11 5.75 -11.24
C LEU A 95 -4.77 4.40 -11.56
N VAL A 96 -4.21 3.65 -12.51
CA VAL A 96 -4.82 2.39 -12.97
C VAL A 96 -4.82 1.32 -11.89
N PRO A 97 -3.73 1.11 -11.10
CA PRO A 97 -3.76 0.16 -10.02
C PRO A 97 -4.80 0.49 -8.94
N ASN A 98 -4.89 1.74 -8.48
CA ASN A 98 -5.89 2.15 -7.50
C ASN A 98 -7.33 1.96 -8.01
N TRP A 99 -7.61 2.33 -9.25
CA TRP A 99 -8.92 2.10 -9.86
C TRP A 99 -9.23 0.60 -9.99
N THR A 100 -8.24 -0.20 -10.34
CA THR A 100 -8.40 -1.66 -10.41
C THR A 100 -8.76 -2.24 -9.05
N MET A 101 -8.10 -1.78 -7.97
CA MET A 101 -8.44 -2.19 -6.61
C MET A 101 -9.84 -1.72 -6.21
N ALA A 102 -10.14 -0.44 -6.39
CA ALA A 102 -11.44 0.14 -6.04
C ALA A 102 -12.61 -0.56 -6.76
N LEU A 103 -12.49 -0.78 -8.07
CA LEU A 103 -13.50 -1.51 -8.85
C LEU A 103 -13.62 -2.98 -8.39
N SER A 104 -12.51 -3.62 -8.06
CA SER A 104 -12.55 -5.01 -7.60
C SER A 104 -13.19 -5.13 -6.23
N THR A 105 -12.91 -4.18 -5.32
CA THR A 105 -13.58 -4.10 -4.02
C THR A 105 -15.08 -3.85 -4.19
N PHE A 106 -15.46 -2.92 -5.08
CA PHE A 106 -16.87 -2.63 -5.37
C PHE A 106 -17.61 -3.87 -5.87
N TYR A 107 -17.09 -4.56 -6.89
CA TYR A 107 -17.74 -5.75 -7.43
C TYR A 107 -17.76 -6.92 -6.45
N LEU A 108 -16.76 -7.04 -5.57
CA LEU A 108 -16.78 -8.05 -4.53
C LEU A 108 -17.88 -7.74 -3.49
N ALA A 109 -17.97 -6.49 -3.05
CA ALA A 109 -19.03 -6.06 -2.12
C ALA A 109 -20.43 -6.31 -2.73
N ASP A 110 -20.64 -5.86 -3.97
CA ASP A 110 -21.90 -6.07 -4.70
C ASP A 110 -22.27 -7.56 -4.80
N TYR A 111 -21.29 -8.42 -5.11
CA TYR A 111 -21.48 -9.87 -5.15
C TYR A 111 -21.90 -10.44 -3.79
N LEU A 112 -21.23 -10.05 -2.71
CA LEU A 112 -21.51 -10.58 -1.38
C LEU A 112 -22.85 -10.08 -0.82
N GLU A 113 -23.15 -8.80 -1.01
CA GLU A 113 -24.41 -8.19 -0.58
C GLU A 113 -25.61 -8.79 -1.33
N ASN A 114 -25.54 -8.88 -2.65
CA ASN A 114 -26.64 -9.37 -3.47
C ASN A 114 -26.84 -10.89 -3.39
N THR A 115 -25.78 -11.66 -3.18
CA THR A 115 -25.86 -13.12 -3.18
C THR A 115 -26.15 -13.69 -1.79
N PHE A 116 -25.55 -13.09 -0.75
CA PHE A 116 -25.58 -13.63 0.62
C PHE A 116 -26.26 -12.70 1.63
N GLY A 117 -26.69 -11.50 1.22
CA GLY A 117 -27.21 -10.49 2.14
C GLY A 117 -26.16 -10.01 3.17
N ALA A 118 -24.89 -10.15 2.84
CA ALA A 118 -23.79 -9.86 3.75
C ALA A 118 -23.70 -8.36 4.08
N ALA A 119 -23.30 -8.05 5.30
CA ALA A 119 -22.81 -6.70 5.61
C ALA A 119 -21.38 -6.57 5.11
N THR A 120 -21.12 -5.58 4.28
CA THR A 120 -19.79 -5.30 3.75
C THR A 120 -19.34 -3.86 4.02
N GLN A 121 -18.04 -3.65 4.10
CA GLN A 121 -17.44 -2.34 4.12
C GLN A 121 -16.22 -2.33 3.20
N PRO A 122 -16.35 -1.73 2.00
CA PRO A 122 -15.21 -1.48 1.12
C PRO A 122 -14.19 -0.59 1.81
N MET A 123 -12.92 -0.99 1.73
CA MET A 123 -11.80 -0.20 2.23
C MET A 123 -11.08 0.49 1.08
N GLY A 124 -10.25 1.47 1.40
CA GLY A 124 -9.38 2.10 0.42
C GLY A 124 -8.42 1.12 -0.25
N CYS A 125 -7.49 1.61 -1.01
CA CYS A 125 -6.48 0.81 -1.68
C CYS A 125 -5.09 1.42 -1.47
N GLY A 126 -4.07 0.56 -1.50
CA GLY A 126 -2.67 0.94 -1.37
C GLY A 126 -2.04 0.55 -0.04
N PRO A 127 -0.75 0.20 -0.06
CA PRO A 127 -0.01 -0.17 1.14
C PRO A 127 0.25 1.02 2.08
N GLU A 128 0.10 2.24 1.58
CA GLU A 128 0.51 3.47 2.26
C GLU A 128 -0.61 4.18 3.02
N MET A 129 -1.85 3.72 2.88
CA MET A 129 -3.02 4.43 3.44
C MET A 129 -3.01 4.50 4.97
N GLY A 130 -2.45 3.49 5.65
CA GLY A 130 -2.33 3.46 7.10
C GLY A 130 -1.15 4.24 7.67
N THR A 131 -0.14 4.54 6.84
CA THR A 131 1.08 5.24 7.27
C THR A 131 0.97 6.76 7.21
N LEU A 132 -0.07 7.29 6.60
CA LEU A 132 -0.29 8.73 6.56
C LEU A 132 -0.57 9.27 7.96
N PRO A 133 0.01 10.40 8.37
CA PRO A 133 -0.29 11.04 9.62
C PRO A 133 -1.81 11.29 9.73
N LYS A 134 -2.36 11.16 10.96
CA LYS A 134 -3.79 11.38 11.23
C LYS A 134 -4.34 12.68 10.65
N ASN A 135 -3.48 13.68 10.46
CA ASN A 135 -3.82 15.01 10.02
C ASN A 135 -3.33 15.36 8.61
N THR A 136 -2.81 14.40 7.84
CA THR A 136 -2.42 14.70 6.46
C THR A 136 -3.68 15.11 5.70
N PRO A 137 -3.79 16.39 5.27
CA PRO A 137 -4.93 16.85 4.50
C PRO A 137 -4.82 16.26 3.10
N LEU A 138 -5.35 15.05 2.92
CA LEU A 138 -5.63 14.55 1.57
C LEU A 138 -6.88 15.28 1.09
N PRO A 139 -6.81 16.18 0.10
CA PRO A 139 -7.96 16.97 -0.33
C PRO A 139 -9.17 16.13 -0.75
N MET A 140 -8.96 14.89 -1.15
CA MET A 140 -10.02 13.97 -1.54
C MET A 140 -10.66 13.23 -0.35
N PHE A 141 -10.07 13.32 0.85
CA PHE A 141 -10.58 12.71 2.08
C PHE A 141 -10.80 13.74 3.20
N ALA A 142 -10.74 15.05 2.87
CA ALA A 142 -10.99 16.15 3.80
C ALA A 142 -12.49 16.24 4.13
N GLY A 143 -13.03 15.18 4.73
CA GLY A 143 -14.28 15.25 5.45
C GLY A 143 -14.05 15.74 6.89
N PRO A 144 -15.12 16.04 7.63
CA PRO A 144 -15.04 16.51 9.02
C PRO A 144 -14.39 15.50 9.98
N ASN A 145 -14.22 14.26 9.58
CA ASN A 145 -13.57 13.21 10.35
C ASN A 145 -12.06 13.19 10.04
N LYS A 146 -11.32 14.08 10.67
CA LYS A 146 -9.85 14.09 10.66
C LYS A 146 -9.22 12.77 11.14
N ASP A 147 -9.98 11.98 11.86
CA ASP A 147 -9.61 10.67 12.42
C ASP A 147 -10.08 9.51 11.52
N GLY A 148 -10.15 9.74 10.21
CA GLY A 148 -10.73 8.83 9.22
C GLY A 148 -10.51 7.35 9.54
N LEU A 149 -11.57 6.58 9.43
CA LEU A 149 -11.64 5.12 9.61
C LEU A 149 -10.76 4.41 8.57
N ILE A 150 -9.46 4.58 8.67
CA ILE A 150 -8.47 4.02 7.73
C ILE A 150 -7.74 2.88 8.43
N MET A 151 -8.11 1.67 8.08
CA MET A 151 -7.37 0.47 8.46
C MET A 151 -6.07 0.38 7.65
N ASP A 152 -4.99 -0.12 8.24
CA ASP A 152 -3.75 -0.40 7.52
C ASP A 152 -3.92 -1.67 6.67
N ILE A 153 -3.97 -1.48 5.35
CA ILE A 153 -4.14 -2.60 4.40
C ILE A 153 -2.86 -3.43 4.31
N GLY A 154 -1.70 -2.83 4.54
CA GLY A 154 -0.42 -3.55 4.62
C GLY A 154 -0.41 -4.53 5.79
N HIS A 155 -0.91 -4.10 6.96
CA HIS A 155 -1.08 -4.99 8.12
C HIS A 155 -2.08 -6.11 7.83
N ALA A 156 -3.18 -5.80 7.16
CA ALA A 156 -4.15 -6.80 6.73
C ALA A 156 -3.54 -7.83 5.75
N ALA A 157 -2.69 -7.38 4.82
CA ALA A 157 -1.99 -8.28 3.89
C ALA A 157 -1.04 -9.24 4.61
N VAL A 158 -0.37 -8.76 5.68
CA VAL A 158 0.46 -9.62 6.56
C VAL A 158 -0.41 -10.60 7.33
N ALA A 159 -1.50 -10.14 7.94
CA ALA A 159 -2.42 -10.98 8.70
C ALA A 159 -3.07 -12.08 7.85
N ALA A 160 -3.33 -11.80 6.56
CA ALA A 160 -3.89 -12.73 5.59
C ALA A 160 -2.85 -13.63 4.89
N GLY A 161 -1.59 -13.65 5.37
CA GLY A 161 -0.52 -14.53 4.86
C GLY A 161 0.02 -14.17 3.48
N LEU A 162 -0.31 -12.99 2.95
CA LEU A 162 0.10 -12.57 1.61
C LEU A 162 1.49 -11.94 1.57
N ALA A 163 1.95 -11.43 2.71
CA ALA A 163 3.19 -10.68 2.81
C ALA A 163 3.83 -10.81 4.20
N GLN A 164 5.08 -10.41 4.29
CA GLN A 164 5.79 -10.19 5.56
C GLN A 164 6.12 -8.69 5.71
N PRO A 165 6.27 -8.16 6.93
CA PRO A 165 6.69 -6.77 7.14
C PRO A 165 8.10 -6.52 6.59
N GLY A 166 8.26 -5.46 5.80
CA GLY A 166 9.55 -4.95 5.36
C GLY A 166 10.06 -3.82 6.23
N TRP A 167 11.37 -3.68 6.35
CA TRP A 167 11.98 -2.56 7.07
C TRP A 167 11.48 -1.20 6.57
N SER A 168 11.21 -1.09 5.27
CA SER A 168 10.68 0.12 4.61
C SER A 168 9.22 0.45 4.94
N ASN A 169 8.56 -0.27 5.84
CA ASN A 169 7.12 -0.18 6.14
C ASN A 169 6.20 -0.63 4.98
N PHE A 170 6.74 -1.25 3.93
CA PHE A 170 5.92 -1.95 2.95
C PHE A 170 5.71 -3.41 3.33
N PRO A 171 4.51 -3.96 3.09
CA PRO A 171 4.32 -5.41 3.07
C PRO A 171 5.11 -6.00 1.90
N ILE A 172 5.94 -7.00 2.17
CA ILE A 172 6.81 -7.64 1.18
C ILE A 172 6.28 -9.02 0.84
N THR A 173 5.88 -9.22 -0.40
CA THR A 173 5.45 -10.51 -0.91
C THR A 173 6.64 -11.30 -1.44
N LYS A 174 6.59 -12.63 -1.33
CA LYS A 174 7.67 -13.51 -1.81
C LYS A 174 7.90 -13.39 -3.32
N GLN A 175 6.81 -13.26 -4.09
CA GLN A 175 6.85 -13.26 -5.56
C GLN A 175 7.22 -11.90 -6.15
N TYR A 176 6.72 -10.80 -5.56
CA TYR A 176 6.79 -9.47 -6.16
C TYR A 176 7.51 -8.45 -5.28
N GLY A 177 8.00 -8.86 -4.11
CA GLY A 177 8.54 -7.94 -3.12
C GLY A 177 7.48 -6.92 -2.68
N PRO A 178 7.86 -5.65 -2.50
CA PRO A 178 6.92 -4.59 -2.11
C PRO A 178 6.10 -4.03 -3.30
N ARG A 179 6.23 -4.60 -4.50
CA ARG A 179 5.61 -4.07 -5.73
C ARG A 179 4.25 -4.70 -5.99
N VAL A 180 3.37 -4.56 -5.01
CA VAL A 180 1.97 -5.00 -5.05
C VAL A 180 1.08 -3.87 -4.57
N GLN A 181 -0.01 -3.63 -5.28
CA GLN A 181 -1.10 -2.80 -4.83
C GLN A 181 -2.15 -3.69 -4.18
N PHE A 182 -2.52 -3.38 -2.96
CA PHE A 182 -3.50 -4.14 -2.20
C PHE A 182 -4.85 -3.43 -2.14
N GLY A 183 -5.92 -4.22 -2.07
CA GLY A 183 -7.27 -3.82 -1.77
C GLY A 183 -7.85 -4.70 -0.66
N CYS A 184 -8.90 -4.23 -0.01
CA CYS A 184 -9.47 -4.90 1.14
C CYS A 184 -10.98 -4.69 1.24
N LEU A 185 -11.69 -5.72 1.70
CA LEU A 185 -13.12 -5.68 2.04
C LEU A 185 -13.33 -6.30 3.41
N LEU A 186 -14.07 -5.61 4.27
CA LEU A 186 -14.56 -6.14 5.54
C LEU A 186 -15.95 -6.77 5.34
N THR A 187 -16.23 -7.88 6.02
CA THR A 187 -17.54 -8.52 5.95
C THR A 187 -17.91 -9.23 7.27
N ASP A 188 -19.20 -9.38 7.52
CA ASP A 188 -19.75 -10.17 8.61
C ASP A 188 -19.80 -11.68 8.30
N LEU A 189 -19.53 -12.07 7.07
CA LEU A 189 -19.41 -13.48 6.71
C LEU A 189 -18.25 -14.14 7.45
N GLU A 190 -18.47 -15.31 7.98
CA GLU A 190 -17.40 -16.12 8.55
C GLU A 190 -16.79 -17.00 7.46
N LEU A 191 -15.53 -16.73 7.13
CA LEU A 191 -14.79 -17.40 6.08
C LEU A 191 -13.72 -18.34 6.64
N GLU A 192 -13.13 -19.17 5.81
CA GLU A 192 -11.92 -19.90 6.12
C GLU A 192 -10.71 -18.95 6.06
N TYR A 193 -9.87 -18.97 7.08
CA TYR A 193 -8.76 -18.04 7.23
C TYR A 193 -7.43 -18.62 6.76
N ASP A 194 -6.65 -17.77 6.12
CA ASP A 194 -5.27 -18.07 5.80
C ASP A 194 -4.37 -17.71 6.99
N GLU A 195 -3.31 -18.49 7.21
CA GLU A 195 -2.35 -18.24 8.27
C GLU A 195 -1.32 -17.18 7.84
N PRO A 196 -0.85 -16.31 8.75
CA PRO A 196 0.27 -15.42 8.48
C PRO A 196 1.51 -16.18 8.00
N ASP A 197 2.24 -15.62 7.02
CA ASP A 197 3.49 -16.21 6.55
C ASP A 197 4.60 -16.07 7.62
N ARG A 198 4.87 -17.17 8.34
CA ARG A 198 5.93 -17.32 9.33
C ARG A 198 7.18 -18.03 8.78
N GLY A 199 7.31 -18.11 7.46
CA GLY A 199 8.47 -18.70 6.81
C GLY A 199 9.76 -17.92 6.98
N GLU A 200 10.76 -18.23 6.16
CA GLU A 200 12.02 -17.48 6.12
C GLU A 200 11.77 -15.99 5.88
N ARG A 201 12.46 -15.14 6.64
CA ARG A 201 12.28 -13.69 6.54
C ARG A 201 12.74 -13.18 5.17
N LEU A 202 11.83 -12.51 4.48
CA LEU A 202 12.10 -11.91 3.17
C LEU A 202 12.94 -10.63 3.27
N CYS A 203 12.82 -9.91 4.39
CA CYS A 203 13.57 -8.69 4.66
C CYS A 203 14.51 -8.90 5.85
N ASP A 204 15.81 -8.78 5.62
CA ASP A 204 16.85 -8.83 6.65
C ASP A 204 17.51 -7.44 6.76
N PRO A 205 17.05 -6.56 7.66
CA PRO A 205 17.58 -5.21 7.80
C PRO A 205 18.97 -5.15 8.45
N GLU A 206 19.48 -6.27 8.98
CA GLU A 206 20.86 -6.36 9.49
C GLU A 206 21.87 -6.49 8.34
N LYS A 207 21.44 -6.96 7.16
CA LYS A 207 22.29 -7.17 6.00
C LYS A 207 21.95 -6.27 4.81
N CYS A 208 20.69 -5.85 4.72
CA CYS A 208 20.19 -5.06 3.59
C CYS A 208 19.78 -3.66 4.06
N HIS A 209 20.47 -2.63 3.57
CA HIS A 209 20.22 -1.23 3.92
C HIS A 209 19.65 -0.42 2.75
N ILE A 210 19.36 -1.05 1.61
CA ILE A 210 19.01 -0.38 0.35
C ILE A 210 17.88 0.63 0.51
N CYS A 211 16.81 0.31 1.24
CA CYS A 211 15.68 1.21 1.40
C CYS A 211 16.02 2.46 2.24
N SER A 212 16.94 2.35 3.20
CA SER A 212 17.44 3.49 3.98
C SER A 212 18.41 4.32 3.17
N ASP A 213 19.36 3.67 2.49
CA ASP A 213 20.44 4.33 1.72
C ASP A 213 19.90 5.08 0.50
N CYS A 214 18.91 4.51 -0.20
CA CYS A 214 18.32 5.14 -1.38
C CYS A 214 17.29 6.24 -1.05
N CYS A 215 16.93 6.44 0.22
CA CYS A 215 15.93 7.41 0.62
C CYS A 215 16.49 8.84 0.57
N PRO A 216 16.05 9.69 -0.36
CA PRO A 216 16.67 11.02 -0.56
C PRO A 216 16.37 12.01 0.56
N MET A 217 15.38 11.74 1.39
CA MET A 217 15.00 12.53 2.56
C MET A 217 15.34 11.83 3.88
N HIS A 218 16.09 10.74 3.85
CA HIS A 218 16.39 9.92 5.04
C HIS A 218 15.17 9.60 5.90
N ALA A 219 14.01 9.41 5.24
CA ALA A 219 12.73 9.14 5.90
C ALA A 219 12.66 7.72 6.52
N LEU A 220 13.57 6.84 6.11
CA LEU A 220 13.69 5.48 6.60
C LEU A 220 15.07 5.33 7.28
N PRO A 221 15.16 5.48 8.61
CA PRO A 221 16.39 5.28 9.34
C PRO A 221 16.92 3.86 9.17
N SER A 222 18.23 3.67 9.22
CA SER A 222 18.84 2.35 9.18
C SER A 222 18.58 1.57 10.47
N LYS A 223 18.74 0.26 10.45
CA LYS A 223 18.56 -0.59 11.63
C LYS A 223 19.52 -0.22 12.76
N GLU A 224 20.74 0.16 12.44
CA GLU A 224 21.80 0.52 13.38
C GLU A 224 21.49 1.81 14.14
N SER A 225 20.64 2.70 13.59
CA SER A 225 20.24 3.93 14.27
C SER A 225 19.42 3.66 15.53
N GLY A 226 18.81 2.47 15.66
CA GLY A 226 17.89 2.12 16.72
C GLY A 226 16.51 2.78 16.61
N GLU A 227 16.27 3.62 15.61
CA GLU A 227 14.98 4.25 15.38
C GLU A 227 14.03 3.26 14.70
N ARG A 228 13.09 2.70 15.46
CA ARG A 228 12.15 1.69 15.00
C ARG A 228 10.75 1.92 15.52
N SER A 229 9.78 1.41 14.76
CA SER A 229 8.38 1.24 15.15
C SER A 229 8.05 -0.25 15.26
N LEU A 230 6.96 -0.56 15.94
CA LEU A 230 6.50 -1.94 16.12
C LEU A 230 5.16 -2.12 15.41
N TRP A 231 5.07 -3.10 14.56
CA TRP A 231 3.82 -3.62 14.04
C TRP A 231 3.39 -4.81 14.90
N ARG A 232 2.14 -4.82 15.35
CA ARG A 232 1.55 -5.93 16.10
C ARG A 232 0.40 -6.50 15.30
N ILE A 233 0.60 -7.69 14.75
CA ILE A 233 -0.30 -8.28 13.76
C ILE A 233 -0.44 -9.76 14.09
N ALA A 234 -1.67 -10.24 14.23
CA ALA A 234 -1.98 -11.66 14.46
C ALA A 234 -1.19 -12.27 15.65
N GLY A 235 -1.02 -11.50 16.73
CA GLY A 235 -0.29 -11.90 17.95
C GLY A 235 1.24 -11.87 17.84
N GLU A 236 1.78 -11.43 16.72
CA GLU A 236 3.23 -11.29 16.51
C GLU A 236 3.65 -9.80 16.55
N THR A 237 4.90 -9.57 16.93
CA THR A 237 5.49 -8.22 16.93
C THR A 237 6.64 -8.15 15.96
N TYR A 238 6.59 -7.19 15.04
CA TYR A 238 7.60 -6.96 14.03
C TYR A 238 8.24 -5.59 14.18
N GLU A 239 9.56 -5.53 14.05
CA GLU A 239 10.28 -4.26 14.00
C GLU A 239 10.36 -3.75 12.56
N VAL A 240 10.03 -2.48 12.35
CA VAL A 240 10.15 -1.75 11.09
C VAL A 240 10.82 -0.40 11.34
N ALA A 241 11.33 0.26 10.31
CA ALA A 241 11.91 1.60 10.46
C ALA A 241 10.89 2.58 11.06
N LYS A 242 11.33 3.48 11.94
CA LYS A 242 10.51 4.62 12.37
C LYS A 242 10.36 5.60 11.21
N HIS A 243 9.31 5.42 10.44
CA HIS A 243 9.07 6.17 9.22
C HIS A 243 8.83 7.67 9.51
N ARG A 244 9.69 8.53 8.97
CA ARG A 244 9.54 10.00 9.02
C ARG A 244 8.62 10.42 7.88
N VAL A 245 7.31 10.35 8.14
CA VAL A 245 6.28 10.47 7.09
C VAL A 245 6.33 11.82 6.37
N HIS A 246 6.54 12.93 7.09
CA HIS A 246 6.62 14.26 6.48
C HIS A 246 7.80 14.37 5.52
N ALA A 247 8.96 13.88 5.89
CA ALA A 247 10.13 13.83 5.01
C ALA A 247 9.86 12.96 3.77
N CYS A 248 9.23 11.80 3.96
CA CYS A 248 8.82 10.95 2.83
C CYS A 248 7.86 11.68 1.89
N THR A 249 6.88 12.40 2.43
CA THR A 249 5.88 13.16 1.67
C THR A 249 6.52 14.20 0.76
N VAL A 250 7.60 14.87 1.20
CA VAL A 250 8.33 15.84 0.37
C VAL A 250 8.85 15.19 -0.92
N ALA A 251 9.52 14.05 -0.80
CA ALA A 251 10.05 13.35 -1.97
C ALA A 251 8.93 12.68 -2.79
N ALA A 252 7.97 12.05 -2.11
CA ALA A 252 6.89 11.31 -2.78
C ALA A 252 5.98 12.23 -3.60
N LEU A 253 5.65 13.41 -3.09
CA LEU A 253 4.80 14.37 -3.78
C LEU A 253 5.59 15.42 -4.60
N GLY A 254 6.91 15.38 -4.57
CA GLY A 254 7.74 16.34 -5.30
C GLY A 254 7.58 17.78 -4.79
N LEU A 255 7.51 17.95 -3.46
CA LEU A 255 7.33 19.27 -2.83
C LEU A 255 8.60 20.13 -2.82
N ARG A 256 9.69 19.63 -3.37
CA ARG A 256 10.92 20.37 -3.70
C ARG A 256 11.24 20.22 -5.18
N ASP A 257 11.89 21.22 -5.76
CA ASP A 257 12.26 21.20 -7.19
C ASP A 257 13.12 20.01 -7.59
N GLU A 258 13.99 19.55 -6.70
CA GLU A 258 14.84 18.37 -6.93
C GLU A 258 14.05 17.05 -7.08
N PHE A 259 12.84 17.00 -6.48
CA PHE A 259 11.95 15.86 -6.54
C PHE A 259 10.73 16.09 -7.46
N ALA A 260 10.55 17.33 -7.92
CA ALA A 260 9.34 17.74 -8.64
C ALA A 260 9.24 17.19 -10.07
N GLY A 261 10.30 16.53 -10.58
CA GLY A 261 10.33 15.98 -11.93
C GLY A 261 10.11 17.07 -12.98
N ILE A 262 9.12 16.89 -13.85
CA ILE A 262 8.76 17.87 -14.89
C ILE A 262 8.03 19.11 -14.34
N ARG A 263 7.69 19.13 -13.06
CA ARG A 263 6.83 20.15 -12.43
C ARG A 263 7.59 21.13 -11.55
N LYS A 264 8.83 21.42 -11.86
CA LYS A 264 9.61 22.43 -11.10
C LYS A 264 8.85 23.71 -10.95
N ARG A 265 8.80 24.23 -9.72
CA ARG A 265 8.03 25.44 -9.37
C ARG A 265 8.90 26.59 -8.88
N GLY A 266 10.16 26.31 -8.55
CA GLY A 266 11.16 27.31 -8.20
C GLY A 266 10.94 28.11 -6.90
N ASP A 267 9.73 27.99 -6.31
CA ASP A 267 9.30 28.78 -5.15
C ASP A 267 8.88 27.94 -3.93
N LEU A 268 8.96 26.61 -4.04
CA LEU A 268 8.67 25.70 -2.94
C LEU A 268 9.94 25.47 -2.10
N VAL A 269 9.95 26.06 -0.92
CA VAL A 269 10.99 25.83 0.09
C VAL A 269 10.37 25.02 1.21
N VAL A 270 10.79 23.75 1.34
CA VAL A 270 10.41 22.85 2.43
C VAL A 270 11.68 22.36 3.11
N SER A 271 11.72 22.40 4.44
CA SER A 271 12.90 22.03 5.22
C SER A 271 13.28 20.54 5.10
N ASP A 272 14.49 20.17 5.58
CA ASP A 272 14.93 18.76 5.61
C ASP A 272 14.18 17.94 6.67
N ASP A 273 13.67 18.59 7.71
CA ASP A 273 12.81 18.02 8.73
C ASP A 273 11.49 18.81 8.75
N PRO A 274 10.60 18.57 7.77
CA PRO A 274 9.44 19.39 7.55
C PRO A 274 8.36 19.17 8.62
N THR A 275 7.74 20.27 9.05
CA THR A 275 6.58 20.20 9.92
C THR A 275 5.31 19.90 9.12
N GLU A 276 4.24 19.54 9.83
CA GLU A 276 2.92 19.35 9.22
C GLU A 276 2.42 20.61 8.53
N GLU A 277 2.66 21.78 9.15
CA GLU A 277 2.28 23.09 8.60
C GLU A 277 3.04 23.40 7.30
N GLU A 278 4.35 23.14 7.24
CA GLU A 278 5.15 23.31 6.02
C GLU A 278 4.62 22.43 4.87
N ILE A 279 4.29 21.17 5.16
CA ILE A 279 3.69 20.25 4.19
C ILE A 279 2.32 20.78 3.74
N ALA A 280 1.46 21.20 4.66
CA ALA A 280 0.14 21.73 4.34
C ALA A 280 0.22 22.98 3.46
N GLU A 281 1.14 23.91 3.75
CA GLU A 281 1.34 25.11 2.92
C GLU A 281 1.93 24.77 1.54
N ALA A 282 2.88 23.85 1.47
CA ALA A 282 3.40 23.36 0.20
C ALA A 282 2.31 22.70 -0.65
N MET A 283 1.45 21.90 -0.05
CA MET A 283 0.33 21.25 -0.73
C MET A 283 -0.73 22.23 -1.22
N LYS A 284 -0.98 23.34 -0.55
CA LYS A 284 -1.88 24.41 -1.04
C LYS A 284 -1.36 25.03 -2.35
N LYS A 285 -0.05 25.17 -2.47
CA LYS A 285 0.61 25.66 -3.68
C LYS A 285 0.73 24.59 -4.77
N PHE A 286 0.46 23.34 -4.42
CA PHE A 286 0.51 22.19 -5.31
C PHE A 286 -0.93 21.84 -5.75
N PRO A 287 -1.46 22.38 -6.85
CA PRO A 287 -2.78 21.98 -7.30
C PRO A 287 -2.71 20.52 -7.74
N ILE A 288 -3.31 19.65 -6.92
CA ILE A 288 -3.69 18.28 -7.32
C ILE A 288 -4.88 18.39 -8.28
N SER A 289 -4.82 19.33 -9.21
CA SER A 289 -5.89 19.54 -10.16
C SER A 289 -5.57 18.82 -11.45
N ASN A 290 -6.56 18.09 -11.90
CA ASN A 290 -6.68 17.39 -13.16
C ASN A 290 -5.97 16.05 -13.23
N CYS A 291 -6.68 15.02 -12.75
CA CYS A 291 -6.48 13.63 -13.16
C CYS A 291 -6.71 13.49 -14.66
N ASN A 292 -5.77 13.93 -15.45
CA ASN A 292 -5.71 13.60 -16.85
C ASN A 292 -4.80 12.38 -16.98
N LEU A 293 -5.24 11.34 -17.67
CA LEU A 293 -4.47 10.11 -17.88
C LEU A 293 -3.04 10.37 -18.39
N ASP A 294 -2.88 11.44 -19.14
CA ASP A 294 -1.59 11.83 -19.74
C ASP A 294 -0.69 12.64 -18.81
N HIS A 295 -1.21 13.12 -17.66
CA HIS A 295 -0.53 14.09 -16.80
C HIS A 295 -0.82 13.83 -15.30
N TYR A 296 -0.69 12.58 -14.87
CA TYR A 296 -0.93 12.19 -13.47
C TYR A 296 0.38 11.82 -12.75
N PRO A 297 1.20 12.76 -12.34
CA PRO A 297 2.36 12.47 -11.53
C PRO A 297 2.06 12.82 -10.08
N LYS A 298 1.66 11.85 -9.28
CA LYS A 298 1.57 12.01 -7.83
C LYS A 298 2.74 11.39 -7.11
N CYS A 299 3.35 10.34 -7.66
CA CYS A 299 4.46 9.68 -7.01
C CYS A 299 5.76 9.95 -7.73
N ASN A 300 6.56 10.79 -7.13
CA ASN A 300 7.86 11.18 -7.67
C ASN A 300 9.02 10.37 -7.08
N CYS A 301 8.82 9.56 -6.07
CA CYS A 301 9.88 8.80 -5.42
C CYS A 301 9.69 7.28 -5.51
N ASN A 302 9.23 6.64 -4.46
CA ASN A 302 9.14 5.18 -4.29
C ASN A 302 10.46 4.41 -4.48
N ARG A 303 11.60 5.04 -4.23
CA ARG A 303 12.91 4.39 -4.34
C ARG A 303 12.98 3.10 -3.51
N CYS A 304 12.53 3.15 -2.26
CA CYS A 304 12.52 2.00 -1.37
C CYS A 304 11.72 0.80 -1.91
N GLN A 305 10.66 1.04 -2.70
CA GLN A 305 9.88 0.00 -3.36
C GLN A 305 10.57 -0.49 -4.65
N ILE A 306 11.10 0.43 -5.46
CA ILE A 306 11.72 0.13 -6.75
C ILE A 306 13.05 -0.62 -6.56
N TYR A 307 13.89 -0.17 -5.63
CA TYR A 307 15.23 -0.74 -5.41
C TYR A 307 15.23 -1.98 -4.52
N CYS A 308 14.11 -2.31 -3.85
CA CYS A 308 14.04 -3.52 -3.04
C CYS A 308 14.37 -4.77 -3.89
N PRO A 309 15.34 -5.60 -3.47
CA PRO A 309 15.80 -6.75 -4.25
C PRO A 309 14.82 -7.92 -4.22
N VAL A 310 13.89 -7.97 -3.23
CA VAL A 310 12.91 -9.06 -3.14
C VAL A 310 11.95 -9.01 -4.32
N GLY A 311 11.70 -10.18 -4.93
CA GLY A 311 10.78 -10.31 -6.08
C GLY A 311 11.40 -10.02 -7.44
N LYS A 312 12.70 -9.73 -7.53
CA LYS A 312 13.60 -9.79 -8.72
C LYS A 312 13.00 -9.30 -10.04
N TRP A 313 12.28 -8.18 -10.03
CA TRP A 313 11.58 -7.68 -11.22
C TRP A 313 12.51 -7.39 -12.42
N GLN A 314 13.79 -7.08 -12.13
CA GLN A 314 14.81 -6.80 -13.15
C GLN A 314 15.08 -7.99 -14.06
N GLU A 315 14.94 -9.22 -13.56
CA GLU A 315 15.19 -10.45 -14.34
C GLU A 315 14.30 -10.54 -15.60
N THR A 316 13.12 -9.89 -15.56
CA THR A 316 12.21 -9.80 -16.72
C THR A 316 12.86 -9.15 -17.94
N PHE A 317 13.84 -8.28 -17.74
CA PHE A 317 14.48 -7.49 -18.80
C PHE A 317 15.86 -8.00 -19.20
N GLY A 318 16.32 -9.11 -18.59
CA GLY A 318 17.63 -9.71 -18.88
C GLY A 318 18.80 -8.72 -18.71
N ASP A 319 19.88 -8.90 -19.47
CA ASP A 319 21.10 -8.12 -19.42
C ASP A 319 21.01 -6.72 -20.06
N THR A 320 19.88 -6.06 -19.99
CA THR A 320 19.69 -4.71 -20.57
C THR A 320 20.46 -3.60 -19.86
N GLY A 321 21.40 -3.93 -18.99
CA GLY A 321 22.19 -2.97 -18.21
C GLY A 321 21.50 -2.45 -16.95
N LEU A 322 20.26 -2.87 -16.70
CA LEU A 322 19.46 -2.49 -15.53
C LEU A 322 19.88 -3.21 -14.25
N SER A 323 20.66 -4.28 -14.38
CA SER A 323 21.19 -5.09 -13.27
C SER A 323 22.54 -4.57 -12.74
N LYS A 324 23.09 -3.50 -13.33
CA LYS A 324 24.36 -2.92 -12.87
C LYS A 324 24.07 -1.82 -11.87
N GLY A 325 24.17 -2.13 -10.59
CA GLY A 325 24.29 -1.13 -9.54
C GLY A 325 23.20 -1.16 -8.46
N ILE A 326 22.73 -2.34 -8.07
CA ILE A 326 22.07 -2.52 -6.77
C ILE A 326 22.95 -3.45 -5.96
#